data_60724d830ebdf7a19972793ec4860ee3
#
_entry.id   60724d830ebdf7a19972793ec4860ee3
#
_cell.length_a   1.000
_cell.length_b   1.000
_cell.length_c   1.000
_cell.angle_alpha   90.00
_cell.angle_beta   90.00
_cell.angle_gamma   90.00
#
_symmetry.space_group_name_H-M   'P 1'
#
loop_
_entity.id
_entity.type
_entity.pdbx_description
1 polymer ?
#
loop_
_entity_poly.entity_id
_entity_poly.type
_entity_poly.pdbx_seq_one_letter_code
_entity_poly.pdbx_strand_id
1 'polypeptide(L)'
;SYRNLPDGSLAVAVTAQERFQGWLAAFKAAGLHLAGLCPVTLKPPLEEGCWSIGFDAEEVYVRSGELAGFACPVSLAAPPAVLKAALREAGEQGRAPRELIAYNPPAQFSSAAWSEALGLPVSVREQPGAAAGPAPFNLLQREFAPSGELRQSLRAMRPAALMLGAW
;
A
#
# COMPACT_ATOMS: atom_id res chain seq x y z
N SER A 1 15.37 -3.80 -1.03
CA SER A 1 14.41 -4.79 -1.58
C SER A 1 14.09 -4.45 -3.02
N TYR A 2 13.86 -5.45 -3.87
CA TYR A 2 13.51 -5.25 -5.27
C TYR A 2 12.56 -6.34 -5.79
N ARG A 3 11.85 -6.05 -6.88
CA ARG A 3 11.01 -6.98 -7.62
C ARG A 3 11.13 -6.69 -9.13
N ASN A 4 11.37 -7.73 -9.93
CA ASN A 4 11.30 -7.64 -11.37
C ASN A 4 9.83 -7.55 -11.82
N LEU A 5 9.54 -6.65 -12.75
CA LEU A 5 8.23 -6.47 -13.34
C LEU A 5 8.13 -7.22 -14.69
N PRO A 6 6.91 -7.55 -15.13
CA PRO A 6 6.70 -8.28 -16.40
C PRO A 6 7.21 -7.53 -17.63
N ASP A 7 7.27 -6.21 -17.58
CA ASP A 7 7.80 -5.32 -18.64
C ASP A 7 9.33 -5.23 -18.68
N GLY A 8 10.01 -6.01 -17.81
CA GLY A 8 11.47 -6.00 -17.66
C GLY A 8 12.02 -4.86 -16.79
N SER A 9 11.18 -3.97 -16.29
CA SER A 9 11.59 -2.95 -15.35
C SER A 9 11.79 -3.51 -13.94
N LEU A 10 12.41 -2.73 -13.06
CA LEU A 10 12.75 -3.12 -11.70
C LEU A 10 12.08 -2.17 -10.69
N ALA A 11 11.17 -2.69 -9.89
CA ALA A 11 10.69 -1.96 -8.73
C ALA A 11 11.70 -2.08 -7.58
N VAL A 12 12.14 -0.95 -7.04
CA VAL A 12 13.13 -0.89 -5.97
C VAL A 12 12.59 -0.10 -4.78
N ALA A 13 12.66 -0.67 -3.59
CA ALA A 13 12.44 0.04 -2.35
C ALA A 13 13.76 0.23 -1.61
N VAL A 14 14.08 1.50 -1.32
CA VAL A 14 15.28 1.90 -0.61
C VAL A 14 14.90 2.49 0.74
N THR A 15 15.55 2.03 1.78
CA THR A 15 15.45 2.60 3.13
C THR A 15 16.81 2.50 3.83
N ALA A 16 17.06 3.38 4.80
CA ALA A 16 18.27 3.29 5.60
C ALA A 16 18.32 1.97 6.37
N GLN A 17 19.39 1.23 6.26
CA GLN A 17 19.54 -0.10 6.87
C GLN A 17 19.33 -0.05 8.38
N GLU A 18 19.94 0.93 9.05
CA GLU A 18 19.80 1.11 10.50
C GLU A 18 18.33 1.31 10.93
N ARG A 19 17.58 2.13 10.19
CA ARG A 19 16.15 2.36 10.44
C ARG A 19 15.36 1.07 10.27
N PHE A 20 15.64 0.33 9.22
CA PHE A 20 14.97 -0.94 8.94
C PHE A 20 15.24 -1.98 10.04
N GLN A 21 16.50 -2.11 10.45
CA GLN A 21 16.90 -2.98 11.57
C GLN A 21 16.25 -2.56 12.89
N GLY A 22 16.16 -1.25 13.16
CA GLY A 22 15.46 -0.72 14.31
C GLY A 22 13.99 -1.12 14.36
N TRP A 23 13.28 -1.06 13.23
CA TRP A 23 11.89 -1.53 13.15
C TRP A 23 11.79 -3.04 13.45
N LEU A 24 12.64 -3.86 12.84
CA LEU A 24 12.63 -5.31 13.07
C LEU A 24 12.95 -5.66 14.52
N ALA A 25 13.90 -4.96 15.15
CA ALA A 25 14.23 -5.12 16.56
C ALA A 25 13.05 -4.77 17.48
N ALA A 26 12.32 -3.68 17.19
CA ALA A 26 11.15 -3.28 17.95
C ALA A 26 10.02 -4.33 17.86
N PHE A 27 9.72 -4.87 16.69
CA PHE A 27 8.74 -5.95 16.53
C PHE A 27 9.16 -7.22 17.27
N LYS A 28 10.43 -7.59 17.18
CA LYS A 28 10.98 -8.75 17.89
C LYS A 28 10.89 -8.56 19.40
N ALA A 29 11.22 -7.39 19.93
CA ALA A 29 11.11 -7.07 21.35
C ALA A 29 9.66 -7.12 21.85
N ALA A 30 8.69 -6.79 21.00
CA ALA A 30 7.26 -6.93 21.28
C ALA A 30 6.74 -8.38 21.13
N GLY A 31 7.59 -9.35 20.82
CA GLY A 31 7.19 -10.75 20.61
C GLY A 31 6.42 -10.98 19.29
N LEU A 32 6.47 -10.03 18.35
CA LEU A 32 5.76 -10.10 17.08
C LEU A 32 6.64 -10.70 15.98
N HIS A 33 6.13 -11.74 15.32
CA HIS A 33 6.80 -12.37 14.19
C HIS A 33 6.20 -11.85 12.89
N LEU A 34 7.02 -11.13 12.12
CA LEU A 34 6.58 -10.55 10.86
C LEU A 34 6.61 -11.61 9.74
N ALA A 35 5.44 -11.88 9.15
CA ALA A 35 5.33 -12.69 7.93
C ALA A 35 5.65 -11.88 6.66
N GLY A 36 5.47 -10.56 6.72
CA GLY A 36 5.74 -9.64 5.64
C GLY A 36 5.71 -8.19 6.10
N LEU A 37 6.36 -7.33 5.35
CA LEU A 37 6.37 -5.88 5.55
C LEU A 37 6.15 -5.23 4.19
N CYS A 38 5.11 -4.42 4.06
CA CYS A 38 4.73 -3.76 2.81
C CYS A 38 4.74 -2.24 2.98
N PRO A 39 5.18 -1.47 1.97
CA PRO A 39 5.01 -0.02 1.99
C PRO A 39 3.54 0.36 2.19
N VAL A 40 3.28 1.27 3.11
CA VAL A 40 1.91 1.72 3.43
C VAL A 40 1.20 2.36 2.23
N THR A 41 1.95 2.97 1.33
CA THR A 41 1.46 3.56 0.07
C THR A 41 0.84 2.54 -0.88
N LEU A 42 1.12 1.24 -0.70
CA LEU A 42 0.51 0.15 -1.47
C LEU A 42 -0.68 -0.50 -0.74
N LYS A 43 -1.05 0.00 0.44
CA LYS A 43 -2.20 -0.50 1.22
C LYS A 43 -3.56 -0.21 0.58
N PRO A 44 -3.81 0.99 0.00
CA PRO A 44 -5.07 1.21 -0.71
C PRO A 44 -5.24 0.22 -1.86
N PRO A 45 -6.47 -0.24 -2.15
CA PRO A 45 -6.74 -1.13 -3.28
C PRO A 45 -6.24 -0.54 -4.60
N LEU A 46 -5.84 -1.38 -5.54
CA LEU A 46 -5.50 -0.95 -6.90
C LEU A 46 -6.71 -1.17 -7.79
N GLU A 47 -7.13 -0.11 -8.48
CA GLU A 47 -8.17 -0.17 -9.51
C GLU A 47 -7.63 0.34 -10.84
N GLU A 48 -7.97 -0.33 -11.91
CA GLU A 48 -7.46 -0.02 -13.25
C GLU A 48 -7.88 1.39 -13.69
N GLY A 49 -6.90 2.16 -14.12
CA GLY A 49 -7.10 3.54 -14.58
C GLY A 49 -7.45 4.52 -13.45
N CYS A 50 -7.37 4.13 -12.19
CA CYS A 50 -7.66 4.98 -11.04
C CYS A 50 -6.43 5.11 -10.14
N TRP A 51 -6.35 6.21 -9.39
CA TRP A 51 -5.46 6.30 -8.24
C TRP A 51 -6.28 6.15 -6.96
N SER A 52 -5.73 5.43 -6.00
CA SER A 52 -6.39 5.15 -4.73
C SER A 52 -5.76 5.91 -3.59
N ILE A 53 -6.58 6.44 -2.71
CA ILE A 53 -6.17 7.27 -1.59
C ILE A 53 -6.60 6.60 -0.29
N GLY A 54 -5.64 6.42 0.62
CA GLY A 54 -5.89 6.05 2.01
C GLY A 54 -5.50 7.18 2.95
N PHE A 55 -6.03 7.18 4.15
CA PHE A 55 -5.82 8.22 5.15
C PHE A 55 -5.34 7.61 6.46
N ASP A 56 -4.48 8.34 7.16
CA ASP A 56 -4.28 8.19 8.60
C ASP A 56 -4.30 9.57 9.28
N ALA A 57 -3.82 9.66 10.53
CA ALA A 57 -3.88 10.90 11.30
C ALA A 57 -2.99 12.03 10.76
N GLU A 58 -1.88 11.69 10.11
CA GLU A 58 -0.84 12.64 9.71
C GLU A 58 -0.63 12.69 8.21
N GLU A 59 -0.93 11.61 7.50
CA GLU A 59 -0.59 11.45 6.09
C GLU A 59 -1.76 10.93 5.25
N VAL A 60 -1.68 11.28 3.99
CA VAL A 60 -2.50 10.71 2.92
C VAL A 60 -1.59 9.82 2.06
N TYR A 61 -1.98 8.58 1.88
CA TYR A 61 -1.27 7.62 1.04
C TYR A 61 -1.94 7.53 -0.32
N VAL A 62 -1.19 7.78 -1.35
CA VAL A 62 -1.67 7.69 -2.73
C VAL A 62 -1.02 6.51 -3.41
N ARG A 63 -1.82 5.56 -3.87
CA ARG A 63 -1.38 4.47 -4.74
C ARG A 63 -1.69 4.83 -6.18
N SER A 64 -0.65 5.03 -6.97
CA SER A 64 -0.73 5.46 -8.37
C SER A 64 -0.50 4.33 -9.38
N GLY A 65 -0.17 3.13 -8.90
CA GLY A 65 0.08 1.97 -9.75
C GLY A 65 0.30 0.69 -8.95
N GLU A 66 0.64 -0.40 -9.64
CA GLU A 66 0.83 -1.71 -9.01
C GLU A 66 1.85 -1.66 -7.87
N LEU A 67 3.01 -1.08 -8.13
CA LEU A 67 4.10 -0.90 -7.16
C LEU A 67 4.51 0.57 -7.03
N ALA A 68 3.63 1.50 -7.39
CA ALA A 68 3.87 2.93 -7.34
C ALA A 68 2.90 3.60 -6.36
N GLY A 69 3.44 4.51 -5.58
CA GLY A 69 2.69 5.30 -4.62
C GLY A 69 3.58 6.26 -3.85
N PHE A 70 2.96 7.22 -3.21
CA PHE A 70 3.64 8.23 -2.40
C PHE A 70 2.77 8.63 -1.20
N ALA A 71 3.38 9.25 -0.21
CA ALA A 71 2.69 9.85 0.92
C ALA A 71 2.83 11.36 0.87
N CYS A 72 1.86 12.06 1.40
CA CYS A 72 1.89 13.51 1.60
C CYS A 72 1.14 13.89 2.87
N PRO A 73 1.44 15.05 3.48
CA PRO A 73 0.75 15.50 4.67
C PRO A 73 -0.76 15.56 4.46
N VAL A 74 -1.52 15.16 5.48
CA VAL A 74 -2.98 15.20 5.43
C VAL A 74 -3.49 16.62 5.25
N SER A 75 -4.42 16.80 4.30
CA SER A 75 -5.17 18.03 4.11
C SER A 75 -6.56 17.64 3.65
N LEU A 76 -7.57 17.87 4.49
CA LEU A 76 -8.94 17.42 4.22
C LEU A 76 -9.74 18.46 3.42
N ALA A 77 -9.42 19.74 3.60
CA ALA A 77 -10.12 20.86 2.96
C ALA A 77 -9.75 21.03 1.48
N ALA A 78 -8.49 20.70 1.13
CA ALA A 78 -8.01 20.85 -0.25
C ALA A 78 -6.94 19.80 -0.58
N PRO A 79 -6.81 19.38 -1.85
CA PRO A 79 -5.79 18.43 -2.25
C PRO A 79 -4.37 18.95 -1.98
N PRO A 80 -3.47 18.14 -1.41
CA PRO A 80 -2.08 18.52 -1.18
C PRO A 80 -1.36 18.92 -2.49
N ALA A 81 -0.44 19.88 -2.39
CA ALA A 81 0.33 20.34 -3.56
C ALA A 81 1.11 19.21 -4.25
N VAL A 82 1.63 18.27 -3.47
CA VAL A 82 2.33 17.07 -3.98
C VAL A 82 1.41 16.22 -4.87
N LEU A 83 0.15 16.01 -4.46
CA LEU A 83 -0.82 15.28 -5.26
C LEU A 83 -1.13 16.01 -6.59
N LYS A 84 -1.31 17.33 -6.54
CA LYS A 84 -1.52 18.15 -7.74
C LYS A 84 -0.34 18.07 -8.72
N ALA A 85 0.89 18.12 -8.19
CA ALA A 85 2.11 18.01 -9.00
C ALA A 85 2.22 16.62 -9.64
N ALA A 86 1.95 15.55 -8.89
CA ALA A 86 1.99 14.18 -9.39
C ALA A 86 0.92 13.92 -10.47
N LEU A 87 -0.30 14.46 -10.30
CA LEU A 87 -1.35 14.37 -11.32
C LEU A 87 -0.99 15.10 -12.61
N ARG A 88 -0.39 16.30 -12.51
CA ARG A 88 0.10 17.03 -13.67
C ARG A 88 1.17 16.25 -14.43
N GLU A 89 2.17 15.75 -13.71
CA GLU A 89 3.23 14.93 -14.29
C GLU A 89 2.66 13.66 -14.98
N ALA A 90 1.72 12.98 -14.34
CA ALA A 90 1.05 11.84 -14.94
C ALA A 90 0.28 12.21 -16.21
N GLY A 91 -0.34 13.41 -16.25
CA GLY A 91 -0.99 13.95 -17.43
C GLY A 91 -0.01 14.20 -18.58
N GLU A 92 1.12 14.83 -18.30
CA GLU A 92 2.20 15.08 -19.28
C GLU A 92 2.76 13.78 -19.87
N GLN A 93 2.75 12.69 -19.08
CA GLN A 93 3.21 11.37 -19.48
C GLN A 93 2.11 10.49 -20.12
N GLY A 94 0.90 11.02 -20.31
CA GLY A 94 -0.24 10.26 -20.85
C GLY A 94 -0.76 9.14 -19.92
N ARG A 95 -0.48 9.23 -18.61
CA ARG A 95 -0.84 8.24 -17.59
C ARG A 95 -1.75 8.82 -16.50
N ALA A 96 -2.47 9.91 -16.82
CA ALA A 96 -3.41 10.50 -15.87
C ALA A 96 -4.49 9.49 -15.48
N PRO A 97 -4.85 9.41 -14.18
CA PRO A 97 -5.97 8.58 -13.77
C PRO A 97 -7.29 9.18 -14.27
N ARG A 98 -8.28 8.33 -14.52
CA ARG A 98 -9.63 8.77 -14.86
C ARG A 98 -10.41 9.24 -13.61
N GLU A 99 -10.01 8.79 -12.43
CA GLU A 99 -10.70 9.02 -11.16
C GLU A 99 -9.72 8.83 -9.99
N LEU A 100 -9.96 9.56 -8.89
CA LEU A 100 -9.37 9.28 -7.59
C LEU A 100 -10.40 8.59 -6.70
N ILE A 101 -10.01 7.52 -6.01
CA ILE A 101 -10.88 6.78 -5.10
C ILE A 101 -10.35 6.94 -3.68
N ALA A 102 -11.11 7.64 -2.83
CA ALA A 102 -10.81 7.85 -1.42
C ALA A 102 -11.39 6.70 -0.58
N TYR A 103 -10.55 5.92 0.07
CA TYR A 103 -10.97 4.80 0.90
C TYR A 103 -11.03 5.19 2.38
N ASN A 104 -12.20 4.98 3.00
CA ASN A 104 -12.46 5.27 4.40
C ASN A 104 -11.95 6.66 4.83
N PRO A 105 -12.30 7.74 4.11
CA PRO A 105 -11.82 9.06 4.46
C PRO A 105 -12.44 9.52 5.80
N PRO A 106 -11.77 10.42 6.54
CA PRO A 106 -12.35 11.05 7.71
C PRO A 106 -13.65 11.81 7.38
N ALA A 107 -14.53 11.98 8.37
CA ALA A 107 -15.82 12.63 8.17
C ALA A 107 -15.73 14.06 7.59
N GLN A 108 -14.63 14.76 7.85
CA GLN A 108 -14.40 16.13 7.36
C GLN A 108 -13.91 16.18 5.91
N PHE A 109 -13.65 15.04 5.28
CA PHE A 109 -13.20 14.98 3.89
C PHE A 109 -14.34 15.33 2.93
N SER A 110 -14.06 16.23 1.99
CA SER A 110 -15.03 16.62 0.96
C SER A 110 -14.54 16.16 -0.42
N SER A 111 -15.12 15.10 -0.93
CA SER A 111 -14.84 14.62 -2.30
C SER A 111 -15.21 15.65 -3.36
N ALA A 112 -16.28 16.41 -3.14
CA ALA A 112 -16.72 17.47 -4.05
C ALA A 112 -15.67 18.60 -4.14
N ALA A 113 -15.17 19.09 -3.00
CA ALA A 113 -14.15 20.12 -2.97
C ALA A 113 -12.83 19.64 -3.63
N TRP A 114 -12.47 18.38 -3.42
CA TRP A 114 -11.30 17.80 -4.08
C TRP A 114 -11.51 17.63 -5.58
N SER A 115 -12.72 17.17 -6.02
CA SER A 115 -13.04 17.07 -7.46
C SER A 115 -12.96 18.41 -8.16
N GLU A 116 -13.52 19.45 -7.56
CA GLU A 116 -13.47 20.82 -8.10
C GLU A 116 -12.01 21.33 -8.19
N ALA A 117 -11.24 21.19 -7.11
CA ALA A 117 -9.86 21.68 -7.04
C ALA A 117 -8.87 20.93 -7.95
N LEU A 118 -9.19 19.69 -8.35
CA LEU A 118 -8.35 18.84 -9.21
C LEU A 118 -8.86 18.80 -10.66
N GLY A 119 -10.10 19.18 -10.92
CA GLY A 119 -10.74 18.97 -12.22
C GLY A 119 -10.88 17.49 -12.60
N LEU A 120 -10.96 16.60 -11.60
CA LEU A 120 -10.97 15.15 -11.75
C LEU A 120 -12.00 14.54 -10.80
N PRO A 121 -12.80 13.56 -11.22
CA PRO A 121 -13.74 12.87 -10.33
C PRO A 121 -13.05 12.28 -9.09
N VAL A 122 -13.65 12.50 -7.92
CA VAL A 122 -13.21 11.91 -6.65
C VAL A 122 -14.38 11.20 -6.01
N SER A 123 -14.32 9.87 -5.93
CA SER A 123 -15.34 9.06 -5.25
C SER A 123 -14.86 8.61 -3.88
N VAL A 124 -15.83 8.26 -3.03
CA VAL A 124 -15.56 7.68 -1.71
C VAL A 124 -16.01 6.24 -1.71
N ARG A 125 -15.20 5.33 -1.20
CA ARG A 125 -15.54 3.92 -1.05
C ARG A 125 -15.07 3.37 0.30
N GLU A 126 -15.72 2.33 0.74
CA GLU A 126 -15.22 1.53 1.85
C GLU A 126 -14.05 0.66 1.37
N GLN A 127 -13.00 0.60 2.18
CA GLN A 127 -11.87 -0.29 1.88
C GLN A 127 -12.33 -1.73 2.10
N PRO A 128 -12.20 -2.61 1.10
CA PRO A 128 -12.43 -4.03 1.32
C PRO A 128 -11.58 -4.51 2.49
N GLY A 129 -12.12 -5.39 3.31
CA GLY A 129 -11.36 -6.04 4.39
C GLY A 129 -10.03 -6.56 3.86
N ALA A 130 -9.01 -6.57 4.70
CA ALA A 130 -7.67 -6.99 4.30
C ALA A 130 -7.74 -8.31 3.53
N ALA A 131 -7.46 -8.27 2.25
CA ALA A 131 -7.40 -9.49 1.45
C ALA A 131 -6.29 -10.38 2.04
N ALA A 132 -6.64 -11.62 2.36
CA ALA A 132 -5.69 -12.63 2.83
C ALA A 132 -4.80 -13.10 1.66
N GLY A 133 -4.02 -12.18 1.10
CA GLY A 133 -3.11 -12.42 -0.01
C GLY A 133 -1.67 -12.01 0.33
N PRO A 134 -0.70 -12.47 -0.45
CA PRO A 134 0.68 -12.01 -0.29
C PRO A 134 0.75 -10.50 -0.53
N ALA A 135 1.54 -9.80 0.30
CA ALA A 135 1.79 -8.38 0.12
C ALA A 135 2.30 -8.10 -1.31
N PRO A 136 1.78 -7.07 -2.00
CA PRO A 136 2.18 -6.79 -3.38
C PRO A 136 3.69 -6.54 -3.52
N PHE A 137 4.33 -6.03 -2.49
CA PHE A 137 5.77 -5.86 -2.40
C PHE A 137 6.23 -6.11 -0.96
N ASN A 138 6.90 -7.25 -0.73
CA ASN A 138 7.43 -7.57 0.59
C ASN A 138 8.85 -7.02 0.76
N LEU A 139 9.05 -6.17 1.76
CA LEU A 139 10.36 -5.61 2.11
C LEU A 139 11.26 -6.61 2.83
N LEU A 140 10.69 -7.68 3.41
CA LEU A 140 11.45 -8.74 4.06
C LEU A 140 12.07 -9.68 3.01
N GLN A 141 13.26 -9.34 2.52
CA GLN A 141 13.97 -10.11 1.51
C GLN A 141 15.39 -10.43 1.95
N ARG A 142 16.00 -11.44 1.36
CA ARG A 142 17.39 -11.86 1.63
C ARG A 142 17.64 -12.12 3.12
N GLU A 143 18.58 -11.40 3.72
CA GLU A 143 18.97 -11.47 5.14
C GLU A 143 17.82 -11.14 6.11
N PHE A 144 16.82 -10.36 5.66
CA PHE A 144 15.63 -10.00 6.43
C PHE A 144 14.45 -10.91 6.16
N ALA A 145 14.59 -11.93 5.32
CA ALA A 145 13.51 -12.89 5.07
C ALA A 145 13.14 -13.62 6.37
N PRO A 146 11.84 -13.86 6.63
CA PRO A 146 11.41 -14.63 7.80
C PRO A 146 12.14 -15.95 7.85
N SER A 147 12.75 -16.27 9.00
CA SER A 147 13.44 -17.54 9.23
C SER A 147 12.51 -18.71 8.93
N GLY A 148 13.09 -19.78 8.34
CA GLY A 148 12.30 -20.91 7.78
C GLY A 148 11.34 -21.64 8.72
N GLU A 149 11.46 -21.43 10.03
CA GLU A 149 10.56 -21.98 11.05
C GLU A 149 9.10 -21.55 10.87
N LEU A 150 8.86 -20.28 10.47
CA LEU A 150 7.51 -19.79 10.15
C LEU A 150 6.94 -20.40 8.85
N ARG A 151 7.79 -20.70 7.88
CA ARG A 151 7.36 -21.39 6.65
C ARG A 151 7.01 -22.86 6.90
N GLN A 152 7.66 -23.50 7.87
CA GLN A 152 7.37 -24.89 8.25
C GLN A 152 6.08 -24.98 9.08
N SER A 153 5.83 -24.09 10.03
CA SER A 153 4.60 -24.08 10.82
C SER A 153 3.35 -23.77 9.97
N LEU A 154 3.44 -22.85 9.00
CA LEU A 154 2.33 -22.59 8.06
C LEU A 154 2.10 -23.75 7.08
N ARG A 155 3.14 -24.51 6.70
CA ARG A 155 2.99 -25.73 5.91
C ARG A 155 2.43 -26.90 6.73
N ALA A 156 2.77 -26.99 8.00
CA ALA A 156 2.25 -28.02 8.90
C ALA A 156 0.77 -27.80 9.27
N MET A 157 0.27 -26.56 9.23
CA MET A 157 -1.15 -26.26 9.47
C MET A 157 -2.08 -26.53 8.25
N ARG A 158 -1.52 -26.61 7.03
CA ARG A 158 -2.31 -26.88 5.83
C ARG A 158 -3.05 -28.24 5.82
N PRO A 159 -2.48 -29.35 6.29
CA PRO A 159 -3.22 -30.63 6.33
C PRO A 159 -4.31 -30.67 7.43
N ALA A 160 -4.17 -29.91 8.53
CA ALA A 160 -5.19 -29.87 9.57
C ALA A 160 -6.47 -29.13 9.15
N ALA A 161 -6.35 -28.12 8.29
CA ALA A 161 -7.50 -27.40 7.74
C ALA A 161 -8.30 -28.22 6.72
N LEU A 162 -7.66 -29.18 6.06
CA LEU A 162 -8.32 -30.08 5.09
C LEU A 162 -9.08 -31.24 5.78
N MET A 163 -8.75 -31.57 7.03
CA MET A 163 -9.42 -32.64 7.78
C MET A 163 -10.69 -32.16 8.50
N LEU A 164 -10.89 -30.84 8.69
CA LEU A 164 -12.08 -30.28 9.33
C LEU A 164 -13.24 -29.99 8.34
N GLY A 165 -13.04 -30.21 7.06
CA GLY A 165 -14.05 -30.01 6.02
C GLY A 165 -14.75 -31.29 5.53
N ALA A 166 -14.54 -32.44 6.17
CA ALA A 166 -15.13 -33.73 5.78
C ALA A 166 -15.95 -34.33 6.93
N TRP A 167 -16.99 -33.60 7.37
CA TRP A 167 -18.11 -34.15 8.16
C TRP A 167 -19.37 -33.38 7.82
#